data_9e5488c12765134ad3d78bac798a5cda
#
_entry.id   9e5488c12765134ad3d78bac798a5cda
#
_cell.length_a   1.000
_cell.length_b   1.000
_cell.length_c   1.000
_cell.angle_alpha   90.00
_cell.angle_beta   90.00
_cell.angle_gamma   90.00
#
_symmetry.space_group_name_H-M   'P 1'
#
loop_
_entity.id
_entity.type
_entity.pdbx_description
1 polymer ?
#
loop_
_entity_poly.entity_id
_entity_poly.type
_entity_poly.pdbx_seq_one_letter_code
_entity_poly.pdbx_strand_id
1 'polypeptide(L)'
;VSDSDNLEEAKAGLLKDELVDYELDQDDIGLLDLELADSPEEGFHTAPPVLAIVGRPNVGKSALVNRILGRREAVVEDKPGVTRDRVSYKAEWNGKPITLVDTGGWEIDAKGIDLAVAAQAEVAVELSDGVLFIVDAMVGPTASDERVVQMLRASGKPVILVANKIDDLHLEPEAASLWSLGLGEPFPVSALHGRGVADLLDAALKMLPEKSEVAEEEYSGPRRVALIGRPNVGKSSLLNKATGTNRAVVNELAGTTRDPIDEQVEIAGKTWRFVDTAGIRKKLHKAQGADFYAALRTAAALERSEVAVVLFDVTQPISEADVRIVQLGLESGRALVLAFNKWDSLDDERRMYLEKEIESDLAHVDWAPRVNLSALTGRHLEKLVPALEVALESWDKRVPTGKFNAFLQEIQASNPHPIRGGKQPRILFGTQAAARPPKFVVFSTGFLEAGYRRFIIRKLRETYGFEGSPVELGVRVRERRKRLR
;
A
#
# COMPACT_ATOMS: atom_id res chain seq x y z
N VAL A 1 -35.54 -3.30 5.70
CA VAL A 1 -35.22 -1.88 5.84
C VAL A 1 -36.22 -1.32 6.86
N SER A 2 -35.74 -0.81 7.99
CA SER A 2 -36.63 -0.29 9.05
C SER A 2 -37.08 1.14 8.74
N ASP A 3 -38.21 1.59 9.32
CA ASP A 3 -38.68 2.99 9.16
C ASP A 3 -37.63 4.01 9.61
N SER A 4 -36.75 3.65 10.53
CA SER A 4 -35.60 4.47 10.96
C SER A 4 -34.53 4.62 9.87
N ASP A 5 -34.24 3.57 9.09
CA ASP A 5 -33.24 3.62 8.01
C ASP A 5 -33.73 4.57 6.88
N ASN A 6 -35.03 4.50 6.53
CA ASN A 6 -35.65 5.42 5.55
C ASN A 6 -35.61 6.88 6.00
N LEU A 7 -35.77 7.15 7.31
CA LEU A 7 -35.73 8.50 7.85
C LEU A 7 -34.30 9.08 7.85
N GLU A 8 -33.30 8.25 8.11
CA GLU A 8 -31.89 8.64 8.07
C GLU A 8 -31.41 8.94 6.65
N GLU A 9 -31.82 8.12 5.67
CA GLU A 9 -31.55 8.38 4.25
C GLU A 9 -32.24 9.65 3.74
N ALA A 10 -33.48 9.90 4.13
CA ALA A 10 -34.17 11.15 3.79
C ALA A 10 -33.47 12.38 4.37
N LYS A 11 -32.97 12.30 5.61
CA LYS A 11 -32.16 13.40 6.21
C LYS A 11 -30.83 13.61 5.51
N ALA A 12 -30.16 12.52 5.10
CA ALA A 12 -28.91 12.62 4.33
C ALA A 12 -29.15 13.30 2.97
N GLY A 13 -30.27 12.98 2.30
CA GLY A 13 -30.69 13.66 1.07
C GLY A 13 -30.86 15.17 1.26
N LEU A 14 -31.52 15.59 2.32
CA LEU A 14 -31.66 17.03 2.64
C LEU A 14 -30.32 17.74 2.89
N LEU A 15 -29.37 17.07 3.56
CA LEU A 15 -28.03 17.62 3.77
C LEU A 15 -27.23 17.71 2.47
N LYS A 16 -27.42 16.75 1.56
CA LYS A 16 -26.82 16.77 0.22
C LYS A 16 -27.34 17.96 -0.59
N ASP A 17 -28.64 18.25 -0.50
CA ASP A 17 -29.24 19.43 -1.14
C ASP A 17 -28.70 20.74 -0.57
N GLU A 18 -28.37 20.80 0.72
CA GLU A 18 -27.73 21.99 1.32
C GLU A 18 -26.31 22.25 0.77
N LEU A 19 -25.61 21.21 0.28
CA LEU A 19 -24.29 21.35 -0.33
C LEU A 19 -24.32 22.14 -1.65
N VAL A 20 -25.47 22.25 -2.32
CA VAL A 20 -25.62 23.05 -3.54
C VAL A 20 -25.31 24.54 -3.30
N ASP A 21 -25.47 25.01 -2.07
CA ASP A 21 -25.13 26.38 -1.66
C ASP A 21 -23.60 26.62 -1.53
N TYR A 22 -22.79 25.58 -1.70
CA TYR A 22 -21.32 25.62 -1.56
C TYR A 22 -20.62 25.44 -2.91
N GLU A 23 -19.36 25.86 -2.99
CA GLU A 23 -18.53 25.68 -4.18
C GLU A 23 -18.01 24.24 -4.22
N LEU A 24 -18.61 23.38 -5.03
CA LEU A 24 -18.21 22.00 -5.28
C LEU A 24 -17.41 21.92 -6.59
N ASP A 25 -16.32 21.14 -6.58
CA ASP A 25 -15.58 20.79 -7.79
C ASP A 25 -16.12 19.49 -8.43
N GLN A 26 -15.56 19.09 -9.60
CA GLN A 26 -16.02 17.89 -10.31
C GLN A 26 -15.76 16.60 -9.51
N ASP A 27 -14.67 16.55 -8.74
CA ASP A 27 -14.34 15.41 -7.90
C ASP A 27 -15.32 15.28 -6.73
N ASP A 28 -15.81 16.41 -6.20
CA ASP A 28 -16.83 16.41 -5.13
C ASP A 28 -18.16 15.86 -5.66
N ILE A 29 -18.54 16.29 -6.86
CA ILE A 29 -19.77 15.82 -7.52
C ILE A 29 -19.66 14.30 -7.77
N GLY A 30 -18.52 13.83 -8.28
CA GLY A 30 -18.25 12.41 -8.46
C GLY A 30 -18.37 11.61 -7.16
N LEU A 31 -17.85 12.12 -6.04
CA LEU A 31 -17.96 11.46 -4.72
C LEU A 31 -19.40 11.40 -4.22
N LEU A 32 -20.23 12.41 -4.54
CA LEU A 32 -21.63 12.46 -4.17
C LEU A 32 -22.50 11.58 -5.06
N ASP A 33 -22.08 11.34 -6.31
CA ASP A 33 -22.79 10.50 -7.29
C ASP A 33 -22.45 9.00 -7.14
N LEU A 34 -21.30 8.65 -6.51
CA LEU A 34 -20.96 7.27 -6.14
C LEU A 34 -22.01 6.59 -5.23
N GLU A 35 -22.93 7.35 -4.63
CA GLU A 35 -24.05 6.82 -3.86
C GLU A 35 -25.14 6.14 -4.71
N LEU A 36 -25.24 6.50 -6.00
CA LEU A 36 -26.28 5.99 -6.89
C LEU A 36 -25.95 4.61 -7.47
N ALA A 37 -24.71 4.17 -7.34
CA ALA A 37 -24.26 2.83 -7.73
C ALA A 37 -24.29 1.90 -6.51
N ASP A 38 -25.46 1.43 -6.13
CA ASP A 38 -25.68 0.38 -5.12
C ASP A 38 -25.24 -1.03 -5.64
N SER A 39 -24.24 -1.04 -6.53
CA SER A 39 -23.64 -2.27 -7.04
C SER A 39 -22.40 -2.63 -6.20
N PRO A 40 -22.36 -3.83 -5.61
CA PRO A 40 -21.19 -4.31 -4.88
C PRO A 40 -19.93 -4.45 -5.75
N GLU A 41 -20.02 -4.20 -7.04
CA GLU A 41 -19.01 -4.57 -8.04
C GLU A 41 -17.99 -3.47 -8.41
N GLU A 42 -18.21 -2.18 -8.11
CA GLU A 42 -17.33 -1.10 -8.58
C GLU A 42 -16.30 -0.57 -7.57
N GLY A 43 -16.08 -1.25 -6.46
CA GLY A 43 -15.08 -0.89 -5.45
C GLY A 43 -13.81 -1.73 -5.46
N PHE A 44 -13.55 -2.50 -6.52
CA PHE A 44 -12.30 -3.25 -6.66
C PHE A 44 -11.20 -2.29 -7.12
N HIS A 45 -10.45 -1.72 -6.20
CA HIS A 45 -9.14 -1.20 -6.54
C HIS A 45 -8.27 -2.39 -6.97
N THR A 46 -8.26 -2.67 -8.26
CA THR A 46 -7.18 -3.43 -8.88
C THR A 46 -5.90 -2.74 -8.46
N ALA A 47 -4.93 -3.49 -7.93
CA ALA A 47 -3.65 -2.91 -7.55
C ALA A 47 -3.08 -2.17 -8.78
N PRO A 48 -2.66 -0.91 -8.63
CA PRO A 48 -2.11 -0.16 -9.74
C PRO A 48 -0.88 -0.88 -10.27
N PRO A 49 -0.61 -0.83 -11.59
CA PRO A 49 0.55 -1.47 -12.18
C PRO A 49 1.83 -0.93 -11.53
N VAL A 50 2.78 -1.84 -11.34
CA VAL A 50 4.06 -1.57 -10.67
C VAL A 50 5.14 -1.27 -11.70
N LEU A 51 5.73 -0.09 -11.62
CA LEU A 51 6.82 0.37 -12.47
C LEU A 51 8.12 0.45 -11.67
N ALA A 52 9.07 -0.47 -11.93
CA ALA A 52 10.37 -0.45 -11.30
C ALA A 52 11.32 0.55 -11.96
N ILE A 53 12.07 1.28 -11.15
CA ILE A 53 13.12 2.20 -11.60
C ILE A 53 14.47 1.61 -11.24
N VAL A 54 15.19 1.12 -12.26
CA VAL A 54 16.41 0.33 -12.13
C VAL A 54 17.57 1.06 -12.80
N GLY A 55 18.79 0.89 -12.30
CA GLY A 55 20.00 1.46 -12.84
C GLY A 55 21.09 1.55 -11.78
N ARG A 56 22.34 1.75 -12.20
CA ARG A 56 23.47 1.88 -11.28
C ARG A 56 23.35 3.12 -10.37
N PRO A 57 24.14 3.23 -9.29
CA PRO A 57 24.18 4.44 -8.45
C PRO A 57 24.52 5.69 -9.26
N ASN A 58 23.98 6.84 -8.85
CA ASN A 58 24.24 8.17 -9.41
C ASN A 58 23.80 8.42 -10.87
N VAL A 59 23.03 7.53 -11.49
CA VAL A 59 22.41 7.77 -12.80
C VAL A 59 21.19 8.68 -12.75
N GLY A 60 20.70 9.02 -11.55
CA GLY A 60 19.60 9.95 -11.33
C GLY A 60 18.22 9.31 -11.07
N LYS A 61 18.17 8.04 -10.61
CA LYS A 61 16.91 7.34 -10.27
C LYS A 61 16.04 8.13 -9.29
N SER A 62 16.56 8.46 -8.13
CA SER A 62 15.82 9.20 -7.09
C SER A 62 15.47 10.63 -7.53
N ALA A 63 16.29 11.24 -8.39
CA ALA A 63 15.94 12.53 -9.00
C ALA A 63 14.72 12.40 -9.92
N LEU A 64 14.65 11.31 -10.71
CA LEU A 64 13.50 11.02 -11.57
C LEU A 64 12.24 10.74 -10.74
N VAL A 65 12.34 9.90 -9.71
CA VAL A 65 11.23 9.64 -8.77
C VAL A 65 10.71 10.93 -8.16
N ASN A 66 11.59 11.73 -7.57
CA ASN A 66 11.21 13.02 -6.98
C ASN A 66 10.59 13.98 -8.01
N ARG A 67 11.05 13.94 -9.26
CA ARG A 67 10.50 14.75 -10.33
C ARG A 67 9.09 14.30 -10.73
N ILE A 68 8.84 13.00 -10.77
CA ILE A 68 7.52 12.43 -11.02
C ILE A 68 6.57 12.82 -9.88
N LEU A 69 7.00 12.60 -8.63
CA LEU A 69 6.19 12.90 -7.45
C LEU A 69 5.94 14.40 -7.23
N GLY A 70 6.86 15.28 -7.66
CA GLY A 70 6.73 16.74 -7.51
C GLY A 70 5.95 17.46 -8.60
N ARG A 71 5.37 16.76 -9.60
CA ARG A 71 4.54 17.38 -10.65
C ARG A 71 3.12 17.61 -10.16
N ARG A 72 2.51 18.74 -10.58
CA ARG A 72 1.09 19.08 -10.26
C ARG A 72 0.07 18.07 -10.85
N GLU A 73 0.47 17.33 -11.88
CA GLU A 73 -0.32 16.32 -12.57
C GLU A 73 -0.18 14.92 -11.93
N ALA A 74 0.81 14.73 -11.05
CA ALA A 74 0.95 13.52 -10.24
C ALA A 74 0.36 13.80 -8.86
N VAL A 75 -0.82 13.27 -8.59
CA VAL A 75 -1.41 13.33 -7.25
C VAL A 75 -0.64 12.39 -6.35
N VAL A 76 0.14 12.95 -5.43
CA VAL A 76 0.85 12.19 -4.40
C VAL A 76 0.02 12.26 -3.13
N GLU A 77 -0.36 11.14 -2.57
CA GLU A 77 -0.90 11.10 -1.21
C GLU A 77 0.26 11.38 -0.21
N ASP A 78 0.59 12.66 -0.04
CA ASP A 78 1.57 13.09 0.95
C ASP A 78 0.93 13.06 2.36
N LYS A 79 1.29 12.03 3.15
CA LYS A 79 1.05 12.04 4.60
C LYS A 79 2.28 12.65 5.26
N PRO A 80 2.17 13.82 5.93
CA PRO A 80 3.31 14.44 6.64
C PRO A 80 3.82 13.52 7.74
N GLY A 81 5.11 13.24 7.75
CA GLY A 81 5.78 12.49 8.81
C GLY A 81 6.44 11.17 8.39
N VAL A 82 6.48 10.84 7.08
CA VAL A 82 7.08 9.59 6.60
C VAL A 82 8.56 9.80 6.29
N THR A 83 9.39 8.97 6.89
CA THR A 83 10.85 8.97 6.84
C THR A 83 11.41 8.63 5.44
N ARG A 84 12.66 9.02 5.16
CA ARG A 84 13.45 8.88 3.91
C ARG A 84 13.68 7.44 3.39
N ASP A 85 13.10 6.43 4.03
CA ASP A 85 13.35 5.00 3.75
C ASP A 85 12.25 4.34 2.89
N ARG A 86 11.45 5.12 2.16
CA ARG A 86 10.36 4.62 1.32
C ARG A 86 10.90 3.99 0.03
N VAL A 87 10.52 2.75 -0.26
CA VAL A 87 10.94 1.99 -1.45
C VAL A 87 9.89 2.03 -2.56
N SER A 88 8.62 2.24 -2.22
CA SER A 88 7.50 2.32 -3.16
C SER A 88 6.68 3.59 -2.96
N TYR A 89 6.21 4.17 -4.07
CA TYR A 89 5.46 5.41 -4.10
C TYR A 89 4.21 5.24 -4.95
N LYS A 90 3.04 5.60 -4.42
CA LYS A 90 1.82 5.70 -5.22
C LYS A 90 1.82 7.02 -5.97
N ALA A 91 1.62 6.97 -7.26
CA ALA A 91 1.53 8.13 -8.14
C ALA A 91 0.35 7.95 -9.10
N GLU A 92 -0.15 9.04 -9.65
CA GLU A 92 -1.18 9.04 -10.66
C GLU A 92 -0.71 9.86 -11.85
N TRP A 93 -0.89 9.35 -13.06
CA TRP A 93 -0.55 10.05 -14.28
C TRP A 93 -1.69 9.92 -15.31
N ASN A 94 -2.18 11.05 -15.83
CA ASN A 94 -3.32 11.09 -16.75
C ASN A 94 -4.56 10.31 -16.22
N GLY A 95 -4.85 10.43 -14.91
CA GLY A 95 -5.98 9.73 -14.27
C GLY A 95 -5.75 8.23 -14.04
N LYS A 96 -4.57 7.68 -14.38
CA LYS A 96 -4.22 6.28 -14.15
C LYS A 96 -3.27 6.14 -12.96
N PRO A 97 -3.65 5.36 -11.92
CA PRO A 97 -2.79 5.11 -10.78
C PRO A 97 -1.63 4.17 -11.17
N ILE A 98 -0.43 4.44 -10.66
CA ILE A 98 0.77 3.62 -10.81
C ILE A 98 1.51 3.52 -9.48
N THR A 99 2.20 2.41 -9.25
CA THR A 99 3.13 2.25 -8.13
C THR A 99 4.55 2.31 -8.65
N LEU A 100 5.34 3.30 -8.20
CA LEU A 100 6.76 3.44 -8.53
C LEU A 100 7.59 2.72 -7.47
N VAL A 101 8.56 1.90 -7.90
CA VAL A 101 9.53 1.25 -7.00
C VAL A 101 10.92 1.78 -7.30
N ASP A 102 11.53 2.50 -6.34
CA ASP A 102 12.89 3.04 -6.46
C ASP A 102 13.92 2.09 -5.84
N THR A 103 14.86 1.63 -6.65
CA THR A 103 15.99 0.81 -6.19
C THR A 103 17.17 1.64 -5.65
N GLY A 104 17.07 2.96 -5.61
CA GLY A 104 18.18 3.88 -5.33
C GLY A 104 18.26 4.44 -3.90
N GLY A 105 17.31 4.15 -3.02
CA GLY A 105 17.18 4.82 -1.72
C GLY A 105 18.15 4.38 -0.61
N TRP A 106 19.00 3.38 -0.84
CA TRP A 106 19.91 2.85 0.19
C TRP A 106 21.35 2.91 -0.29
N GLU A 107 22.13 3.79 0.35
CA GLU A 107 23.58 3.85 0.15
C GLU A 107 24.25 2.61 0.78
N ILE A 108 24.84 1.76 -0.06
CA ILE A 108 25.66 0.64 0.39
C ILE A 108 27.12 1.08 0.39
N ASP A 109 27.80 0.86 1.52
CA ASP A 109 29.23 1.11 1.67
C ASP A 109 30.05 0.47 0.53
N ALA A 110 31.07 1.18 0.06
CA ALA A 110 31.78 1.02 -1.21
C ALA A 110 32.52 -0.31 -1.48
N LYS A 111 32.29 -1.37 -0.71
CA LYS A 111 32.94 -2.69 -0.92
C LYS A 111 31.89 -3.77 -1.24
N GLY A 112 31.58 -3.95 -2.53
CA GLY A 112 30.67 -4.99 -3.02
C GLY A 112 29.50 -4.45 -3.87
N ILE A 113 29.60 -3.24 -4.39
CA ILE A 113 28.57 -2.46 -5.07
C ILE A 113 27.92 -3.22 -6.24
N ASP A 114 28.69 -3.90 -7.07
CA ASP A 114 28.19 -4.51 -8.32
C ASP A 114 27.26 -5.70 -8.11
N LEU A 115 27.49 -6.55 -7.10
CA LEU A 115 26.65 -7.70 -6.80
C LEU A 115 25.37 -7.31 -6.07
N ALA A 116 25.44 -6.30 -5.20
CA ALA A 116 24.30 -5.80 -4.47
C ALA A 116 23.31 -5.05 -5.38
N VAL A 117 23.82 -4.25 -6.33
CA VAL A 117 22.99 -3.52 -7.32
C VAL A 117 22.25 -4.48 -8.24
N ALA A 118 22.93 -5.53 -8.74
CA ALA A 118 22.30 -6.53 -9.61
C ALA A 118 21.17 -7.28 -8.89
N ALA A 119 21.42 -7.69 -7.66
CA ALA A 119 20.43 -8.41 -6.86
C ALA A 119 19.23 -7.52 -6.45
N GLN A 120 19.44 -6.22 -6.19
CA GLN A 120 18.35 -5.25 -5.95
C GLN A 120 17.48 -5.05 -7.19
N ALA A 121 18.12 -4.94 -8.35
CA ALA A 121 17.43 -4.83 -9.62
C ALA A 121 16.60 -6.09 -9.91
N GLU A 122 17.13 -7.28 -9.63
CA GLU A 122 16.45 -8.56 -9.87
C GLU A 122 15.11 -8.64 -9.12
N VAL A 123 15.09 -8.29 -7.83
CA VAL A 123 13.87 -8.32 -7.02
C VAL A 123 12.87 -7.26 -7.48
N ALA A 124 13.32 -6.03 -7.77
CA ALA A 124 12.45 -4.97 -8.25
C ALA A 124 11.80 -5.33 -9.59
N VAL A 125 12.56 -5.97 -10.50
CA VAL A 125 12.08 -6.45 -11.80
C VAL A 125 11.09 -7.61 -11.63
N GLU A 126 11.39 -8.57 -10.77
CA GLU A 126 10.49 -9.70 -10.48
C GLU A 126 9.11 -9.23 -10.02
N LEU A 127 9.07 -8.17 -9.21
CA LEU A 127 7.87 -7.62 -8.58
C LEU A 127 7.17 -6.52 -9.39
N SER A 128 7.64 -6.19 -10.59
CA SER A 128 7.08 -5.12 -11.42
C SER A 128 6.35 -5.64 -12.65
N ASP A 129 5.43 -4.82 -13.17
CA ASP A 129 4.74 -5.04 -14.45
C ASP A 129 5.53 -4.45 -15.62
N GLY A 130 6.44 -3.49 -15.35
CA GLY A 130 7.33 -2.88 -16.31
C GLY A 130 8.52 -2.21 -15.66
N VAL A 131 9.56 -1.91 -16.45
CA VAL A 131 10.83 -1.41 -15.94
C VAL A 131 11.28 -0.16 -16.70
N LEU A 132 11.67 0.89 -15.97
CA LEU A 132 12.49 2.00 -16.46
C LEU A 132 13.94 1.72 -16.13
N PHE A 133 14.73 1.39 -17.12
CA PHE A 133 16.17 1.18 -16.96
C PHE A 133 16.92 2.49 -17.24
N ILE A 134 17.43 3.13 -16.17
CA ILE A 134 18.03 4.44 -16.21
C ILE A 134 19.54 4.32 -16.41
N VAL A 135 20.07 4.95 -17.46
CA VAL A 135 21.49 5.02 -17.75
C VAL A 135 21.92 6.49 -17.87
N ASP A 136 23.12 6.81 -17.44
CA ASP A 136 23.73 8.12 -17.60
C ASP A 136 24.27 8.27 -19.02
N ALA A 137 23.58 9.05 -19.85
CA ALA A 137 23.96 9.25 -21.25
C ALA A 137 25.35 9.88 -21.43
N MET A 138 25.77 10.71 -20.46
CA MET A 138 27.08 11.37 -20.53
C MET A 138 28.25 10.42 -20.25
N VAL A 139 28.02 9.33 -19.52
CA VAL A 139 29.04 8.30 -19.24
C VAL A 139 29.01 7.20 -20.29
N GLY A 140 27.84 6.98 -20.91
CA GLY A 140 27.60 5.86 -21.80
C GLY A 140 27.44 4.51 -21.09
N PRO A 141 27.32 3.41 -21.86
CA PRO A 141 27.14 2.07 -21.33
C PRO A 141 28.37 1.57 -20.58
N THR A 142 28.16 0.89 -19.45
CA THR A 142 29.24 0.29 -18.63
C THR A 142 29.02 -1.21 -18.46
N ALA A 143 30.05 -1.95 -18.03
CA ALA A 143 29.95 -3.38 -17.75
C ALA A 143 28.89 -3.70 -16.69
N SER A 144 28.61 -2.78 -15.75
CA SER A 144 27.52 -2.92 -14.78
C SER A 144 26.15 -2.80 -15.46
N ASP A 145 25.98 -1.90 -16.41
CA ASP A 145 24.76 -1.73 -17.18
C ASP A 145 24.49 -2.97 -18.04
N GLU A 146 25.52 -3.56 -18.66
CA GLU A 146 25.39 -4.81 -19.44
C GLU A 146 24.90 -5.99 -18.61
N ARG A 147 25.36 -6.11 -17.36
CA ARG A 147 24.86 -7.15 -16.43
C ARG A 147 23.38 -6.97 -16.11
N VAL A 148 22.94 -5.75 -15.86
CA VAL A 148 21.52 -5.42 -15.65
C VAL A 148 20.72 -5.75 -16.90
N VAL A 149 21.20 -5.44 -18.10
CA VAL A 149 20.57 -5.80 -19.37
C VAL A 149 20.37 -7.29 -19.53
N GLN A 150 21.36 -8.11 -19.17
CA GLN A 150 21.22 -9.58 -19.22
C GLN A 150 20.08 -10.06 -18.32
N MET A 151 19.99 -9.54 -17.12
CA MET A 151 18.92 -9.84 -16.16
C MET A 151 17.55 -9.37 -16.68
N LEU A 152 17.46 -8.15 -17.23
CA LEU A 152 16.24 -7.60 -17.80
C LEU A 152 15.73 -8.44 -18.98
N ARG A 153 16.62 -8.91 -19.85
CA ARG A 153 16.25 -9.83 -20.96
C ARG A 153 15.75 -11.17 -20.46
N ALA A 154 16.36 -11.69 -19.40
CA ALA A 154 15.94 -12.96 -18.80
C ALA A 154 14.59 -12.87 -18.09
N SER A 155 14.20 -11.69 -17.60
CA SER A 155 12.90 -11.49 -16.90
C SER A 155 11.71 -11.52 -17.83
N GLY A 156 11.88 -11.23 -19.12
CA GLY A 156 10.80 -11.11 -20.11
C GLY A 156 9.85 -9.92 -19.87
N LYS A 157 10.14 -9.05 -18.89
CA LYS A 157 9.32 -7.87 -18.58
C LYS A 157 9.52 -6.78 -19.63
N PRO A 158 8.50 -5.96 -19.92
CA PRO A 158 8.65 -4.81 -20.80
C PRO A 158 9.57 -3.76 -20.16
N VAL A 159 10.51 -3.22 -20.96
CA VAL A 159 11.56 -2.31 -20.52
C VAL A 159 11.62 -1.07 -21.40
N ILE A 160 11.69 0.10 -20.79
CA ILE A 160 12.08 1.34 -21.48
C ILE A 160 13.51 1.70 -21.04
N LEU A 161 14.42 1.80 -22.01
CA LEU A 161 15.78 2.31 -21.79
C LEU A 161 15.74 3.83 -21.71
N VAL A 162 16.12 4.39 -20.57
CA VAL A 162 16.08 5.83 -20.30
C VAL A 162 17.48 6.41 -20.29
N ALA A 163 17.75 7.30 -21.25
CA ALA A 163 18.98 8.07 -21.34
C ALA A 163 18.84 9.35 -20.50
N ASN A 164 19.29 9.30 -19.24
CA ASN A 164 19.20 10.45 -18.33
C ASN A 164 20.41 11.40 -18.46
N LYS A 165 20.22 12.62 -17.95
CA LYS A 165 21.17 13.77 -17.98
C LYS A 165 21.27 14.42 -19.34
N ILE A 166 20.26 14.28 -20.18
CA ILE A 166 20.13 15.03 -21.44
C ILE A 166 19.47 16.39 -21.13
N ASP A 167 20.27 17.30 -20.59
CA ASP A 167 19.76 18.57 -20.08
C ASP A 167 19.44 19.58 -21.19
N ASP A 168 20.03 19.41 -22.37
CA ASP A 168 19.83 20.23 -23.56
C ASP A 168 19.56 19.35 -24.80
N LEU A 169 18.88 19.92 -25.82
CA LEU A 169 18.64 19.31 -27.13
C LEU A 169 19.95 18.90 -27.84
N HIS A 170 21.00 19.69 -27.65
CA HIS A 170 22.30 19.41 -28.25
C HIS A 170 22.98 18.16 -27.70
N LEU A 171 22.53 17.64 -26.54
CA LEU A 171 23.03 16.43 -25.91
C LEU A 171 22.27 15.17 -26.32
N GLU A 172 21.18 15.28 -27.09
CA GLU A 172 20.42 14.10 -27.56
C GLU A 172 21.26 13.07 -28.35
N PRO A 173 22.24 13.49 -29.17
CA PRO A 173 23.11 12.53 -29.85
C PRO A 173 23.88 11.60 -28.91
N GLU A 174 24.16 12.02 -27.66
CA GLU A 174 24.86 11.20 -26.66
C GLU A 174 24.04 9.96 -26.27
N ALA A 175 22.69 10.03 -26.33
CA ALA A 175 21.84 8.88 -26.13
C ALA A 175 22.07 7.77 -27.17
N ALA A 176 22.61 8.09 -28.34
CA ALA A 176 22.86 7.11 -29.38
C ALA A 176 23.89 6.04 -28.98
N SER A 177 24.80 6.34 -28.07
CA SER A 177 25.76 5.37 -27.53
C SER A 177 25.08 4.18 -26.83
N LEU A 178 23.89 4.40 -26.27
CA LEU A 178 23.12 3.42 -25.51
C LEU A 178 22.39 2.40 -26.41
N TRP A 179 22.30 2.60 -27.72
CA TRP A 179 21.78 1.58 -28.65
C TRP A 179 22.53 0.23 -28.55
N SER A 180 23.81 0.29 -28.19
CA SER A 180 24.64 -0.89 -27.99
C SER A 180 24.11 -1.83 -26.91
N LEU A 181 23.27 -1.37 -25.97
CA LEU A 181 22.64 -2.17 -24.95
C LEU A 181 21.51 -3.07 -25.50
N GLY A 182 21.00 -2.78 -26.70
CA GLY A 182 20.03 -3.63 -27.40
C GLY A 182 18.69 -3.81 -26.66
N LEU A 183 18.21 -2.78 -25.97
CA LEU A 183 16.89 -2.71 -25.32
C LEU A 183 15.89 -1.82 -26.06
N GLY A 184 16.16 -1.49 -27.32
CA GLY A 184 15.36 -0.57 -28.10
C GLY A 184 15.90 0.85 -28.09
N GLU A 185 15.08 1.81 -28.57
CA GLU A 185 15.45 3.21 -28.65
C GLU A 185 15.60 3.83 -27.26
N PRO A 186 16.78 4.46 -26.97
CA PRO A 186 16.97 5.16 -25.71
C PRO A 186 16.06 6.39 -25.61
N PHE A 187 15.31 6.52 -24.54
CA PHE A 187 14.40 7.64 -24.28
C PHE A 187 15.15 8.80 -23.58
N PRO A 188 15.38 9.95 -24.27
CA PRO A 188 16.18 11.03 -23.71
C PRO A 188 15.37 11.82 -22.66
N VAL A 189 15.94 11.95 -21.43
CA VAL A 189 15.33 12.70 -20.33
C VAL A 189 16.37 13.53 -19.57
N SER A 190 15.88 14.58 -18.90
CA SER A 190 16.59 15.22 -17.79
C SER A 190 15.73 15.13 -16.54
N ALA A 191 16.08 14.24 -15.64
CA ALA A 191 15.42 14.12 -14.34
C ALA A 191 15.58 15.42 -13.52
N LEU A 192 16.72 16.12 -13.66
CA LEU A 192 17.00 17.38 -12.96
C LEU A 192 16.09 18.51 -13.44
N HIS A 193 15.96 18.69 -14.75
CA HIS A 193 15.18 19.78 -15.36
C HIS A 193 13.77 19.39 -15.75
N GLY A 194 13.43 18.10 -15.70
CA GLY A 194 12.08 17.57 -16.01
C GLY A 194 11.78 17.48 -17.51
N ARG A 195 12.79 17.60 -18.36
CA ARG A 195 12.67 17.47 -19.82
C ARG A 195 12.41 16.00 -20.18
N GLY A 196 11.45 15.73 -21.10
CA GLY A 196 11.11 14.39 -21.57
C GLY A 196 10.38 13.51 -20.55
N VAL A 197 10.21 13.93 -19.28
CA VAL A 197 9.64 13.09 -18.23
C VAL A 197 8.14 12.85 -18.44
N ALA A 198 7.39 13.81 -19.01
CA ALA A 198 5.97 13.61 -19.32
C ALA A 198 5.79 12.55 -20.41
N ASP A 199 6.54 12.71 -21.52
CA ASP A 199 6.51 11.78 -22.65
C ASP A 199 6.97 10.37 -22.23
N LEU A 200 7.97 10.28 -21.31
CA LEU A 200 8.40 9.02 -20.71
C LEU A 200 7.27 8.34 -19.93
N LEU A 201 6.51 9.10 -19.12
CA LEU A 201 5.40 8.55 -18.35
C LEU A 201 4.25 8.10 -19.28
N ASP A 202 3.97 8.85 -20.34
CA ASP A 202 3.00 8.44 -21.35
C ASP A 202 3.43 7.15 -22.08
N ALA A 203 4.72 7.00 -22.37
CA ALA A 203 5.27 5.78 -22.94
C ALA A 203 5.19 4.61 -21.93
N ALA A 204 5.50 4.87 -20.67
CA ALA A 204 5.41 3.88 -19.60
C ALA A 204 3.96 3.39 -19.40
N LEU A 205 2.97 4.29 -19.38
CA LEU A 205 1.55 3.90 -19.29
C LEU A 205 1.06 3.07 -20.48
N LYS A 206 1.59 3.31 -21.68
CA LYS A 206 1.26 2.49 -22.85
C LYS A 206 1.88 1.10 -22.80
N MET A 207 3.02 0.97 -22.15
CA MET A 207 3.76 -0.28 -21.96
C MET A 207 3.14 -1.13 -20.84
N LEU A 208 2.62 -0.48 -19.78
CA LEU A 208 2.03 -1.16 -18.64
C LEU A 208 0.64 -1.72 -19.00
N PRO A 209 0.25 -2.87 -18.43
CA PRO A 209 -1.11 -3.38 -18.58
C PRO A 209 -2.10 -2.37 -17.97
N GLU A 210 -3.33 -2.35 -18.48
CA GLU A 210 -4.38 -1.45 -17.90
C GLU A 210 -4.66 -1.74 -16.43
N LYS A 211 -4.43 -2.99 -16.04
CA LYS A 211 -4.49 -3.49 -14.68
C LYS A 211 -3.22 -4.31 -14.46
N SER A 212 -2.68 -4.31 -13.24
CA SER A 212 -1.52 -5.14 -12.93
C SER A 212 -1.86 -6.62 -13.22
N GLU A 213 -1.12 -7.27 -14.11
CA GLU A 213 -1.26 -8.71 -14.35
C GLU A 213 -0.98 -9.51 -13.06
N VAL A 214 -0.19 -8.92 -12.17
CA VAL A 214 0.08 -9.43 -10.82
C VAL A 214 -1.18 -9.33 -9.93
N ALA A 215 -2.19 -8.53 -10.31
CA ALA A 215 -3.41 -8.27 -9.55
C ALA A 215 -4.69 -8.88 -10.14
N GLU A 216 -4.68 -9.37 -11.38
CA GLU A 216 -5.89 -9.81 -12.11
C GLU A 216 -6.37 -11.24 -11.83
N GLU A 217 -5.81 -11.98 -10.89
CA GLU A 217 -6.56 -13.14 -10.40
C GLU A 217 -7.75 -12.65 -9.58
N GLU A 218 -8.91 -12.66 -10.23
CA GLU A 218 -10.22 -12.32 -9.69
C GLU A 218 -10.40 -12.74 -8.23
N TYR A 219 -11.05 -11.88 -7.47
CA TYR A 219 -11.46 -12.09 -6.07
C TYR A 219 -12.44 -13.29 -5.85
N SER A 220 -12.54 -14.21 -6.79
CA SER A 220 -13.35 -15.44 -6.71
C SER A 220 -12.64 -16.61 -5.99
N GLY A 221 -11.37 -16.43 -5.58
CA GLY A 221 -10.56 -17.45 -4.90
C GLY A 221 -10.44 -17.25 -3.38
N PRO A 222 -9.61 -18.06 -2.72
CA PRO A 222 -9.30 -17.89 -1.29
C PRO A 222 -8.69 -16.52 -1.03
N ARG A 223 -9.08 -15.89 0.10
CA ARG A 223 -8.60 -14.56 0.52
C ARG A 223 -7.07 -14.56 0.66
N ARG A 224 -6.43 -13.46 0.25
CA ARG A 224 -4.97 -13.36 0.16
C ARG A 224 -4.38 -12.75 1.42
N VAL A 225 -3.40 -13.46 1.98
CA VAL A 225 -2.73 -13.13 3.24
C VAL A 225 -1.26 -12.85 3.01
N ALA A 226 -0.77 -11.68 3.39
CA ALA A 226 0.65 -11.41 3.50
C ALA A 226 1.16 -11.74 4.91
N LEU A 227 2.22 -12.53 5.00
CA LEU A 227 2.88 -12.81 6.26
C LEU A 227 4.16 -11.96 6.37
N ILE A 228 4.11 -10.92 7.18
CA ILE A 228 5.17 -9.94 7.33
C ILE A 228 5.78 -9.95 8.73
N GLY A 229 6.96 -9.40 8.90
CA GLY A 229 7.69 -9.39 10.17
C GLY A 229 9.20 -9.43 9.94
N ARG A 230 9.97 -9.14 10.99
CA ARG A 230 11.44 -9.19 10.94
C ARG A 230 11.99 -10.56 10.49
N PRO A 231 13.23 -10.64 10.04
CA PRO A 231 13.92 -11.93 9.87
C PRO A 231 13.88 -12.76 11.17
N ASN A 232 13.74 -14.08 11.05
CA ASN A 232 13.77 -15.06 12.15
C ASN A 232 12.62 -14.99 13.19
N VAL A 233 11.59 -14.17 13.00
CA VAL A 233 10.39 -14.17 13.86
C VAL A 233 9.53 -15.44 13.74
N GLY A 234 9.82 -16.28 12.73
CA GLY A 234 9.13 -17.56 12.54
C GLY A 234 8.16 -17.65 11.37
N LYS A 235 8.22 -16.71 10.40
CA LYS A 235 7.34 -16.72 9.21
C LYS A 235 7.35 -18.06 8.47
N SER A 236 8.54 -18.56 8.11
CA SER A 236 8.69 -19.85 7.43
C SER A 236 8.22 -21.02 8.28
N SER A 237 8.42 -20.96 9.61
CA SER A 237 7.95 -22.00 10.54
C SER A 237 6.42 -22.02 10.60
N LEU A 238 5.79 -20.84 10.64
CA LEU A 238 4.34 -20.70 10.65
C LEU A 238 3.73 -21.27 9.36
N LEU A 239 4.27 -20.87 8.22
CA LEU A 239 3.82 -21.35 6.91
C LEU A 239 3.99 -22.88 6.79
N ASN A 240 5.18 -23.41 7.14
CA ASN A 240 5.42 -24.85 7.10
C ASN A 240 4.51 -25.64 8.05
N LYS A 241 4.21 -25.10 9.24
CA LYS A 241 3.29 -25.73 10.19
C LYS A 241 1.87 -25.73 9.63
N ALA A 242 1.42 -24.62 9.08
CA ALA A 242 0.10 -24.47 8.48
C ALA A 242 -0.07 -25.44 7.28
N THR A 243 0.94 -25.55 6.38
CA THR A 243 0.91 -26.46 5.25
C THR A 243 1.07 -27.94 5.65
N GLY A 244 1.78 -28.22 6.73
CA GLY A 244 2.02 -29.60 7.21
C GLY A 244 0.81 -30.22 7.93
N THR A 245 -0.14 -29.41 8.38
CA THR A 245 -1.32 -29.90 9.14
C THR A 245 -2.43 -30.41 8.20
N ASN A 246 -2.59 -29.80 7.01
CA ASN A 246 -3.47 -30.31 5.93
C ASN A 246 -2.95 -29.77 4.59
N ARG A 247 -2.28 -30.58 3.80
CA ARG A 247 -2.09 -30.28 2.39
C ARG A 247 -3.47 -30.33 1.74
N ALA A 248 -4.05 -29.18 1.43
CA ALA A 248 -5.16 -29.14 0.50
C ALA A 248 -4.71 -29.86 -0.77
N VAL A 249 -5.36 -30.98 -1.09
CA VAL A 249 -5.17 -31.66 -2.37
C VAL A 249 -5.68 -30.69 -3.42
N VAL A 250 -4.73 -29.97 -4.02
CA VAL A 250 -5.04 -29.07 -5.13
C VAL A 250 -5.41 -29.96 -6.30
N ASN A 251 -6.72 -30.09 -6.57
CA ASN A 251 -7.20 -30.62 -7.84
C ASN A 251 -6.61 -29.73 -8.95
N GLU A 252 -5.79 -30.34 -9.80
CA GLU A 252 -5.28 -29.77 -11.04
C GLU A 252 -6.44 -29.52 -12.01
N LEU A 253 -7.15 -28.41 -11.83
CA LEU A 253 -7.94 -27.83 -12.90
C LEU A 253 -6.94 -27.13 -13.85
N ALA A 254 -6.69 -27.80 -14.98
CA ALA A 254 -5.90 -27.28 -16.07
C ALA A 254 -6.49 -25.95 -16.54
N GLY A 255 -5.73 -24.85 -16.44
CA GLY A 255 -6.10 -23.56 -17.03
C GLY A 255 -5.81 -22.31 -16.22
N THR A 256 -5.37 -22.39 -14.95
CA THR A 256 -4.95 -21.21 -14.19
C THR A 256 -3.43 -21.12 -14.17
N THR A 257 -2.88 -20.08 -14.75
CA THR A 257 -1.47 -19.70 -14.64
C THR A 257 -1.14 -19.52 -13.17
N ARG A 258 -0.54 -20.53 -12.55
CA ARG A 258 -0.08 -20.48 -11.15
C ARG A 258 1.13 -19.56 -11.10
N ASP A 259 0.99 -18.48 -10.36
CA ASP A 259 2.16 -17.74 -9.88
C ASP A 259 2.94 -18.70 -8.95
N PRO A 260 4.17 -19.15 -9.28
CA PRO A 260 4.91 -20.14 -8.49
C PRO A 260 5.31 -19.61 -7.09
N ILE A 261 4.87 -18.43 -6.73
CA ILE A 261 5.25 -17.63 -5.56
C ILE A 261 4.21 -17.73 -4.45
N ASP A 262 2.95 -18.04 -4.75
CA ASP A 262 1.85 -18.08 -3.78
C ASP A 262 1.50 -19.51 -3.37
N GLU A 263 1.03 -19.70 -2.13
CA GLU A 263 0.70 -21.01 -1.59
C GLU A 263 -0.69 -21.02 -0.95
N GLN A 264 -1.53 -21.97 -1.36
CA GLN A 264 -2.82 -22.20 -0.72
C GLN A 264 -2.64 -23.09 0.50
N VAL A 265 -3.19 -22.65 1.62
CA VAL A 265 -3.06 -23.30 2.92
C VAL A 265 -4.44 -23.42 3.55
N GLU A 266 -4.79 -24.60 4.03
CA GLU A 266 -6.01 -24.82 4.82
C GLU A 266 -5.69 -24.67 6.31
N ILE A 267 -6.39 -23.77 6.99
CA ILE A 267 -6.30 -23.56 8.43
C ILE A 267 -7.72 -23.68 9.01
N ALA A 268 -7.92 -24.59 9.93
CA ALA A 268 -9.20 -24.83 10.60
C ALA A 268 -10.38 -25.01 9.61
N GLY A 269 -10.17 -25.74 8.51
CA GLY A 269 -11.21 -26.03 7.50
C GLY A 269 -11.48 -24.90 6.50
N LYS A 270 -10.73 -23.80 6.55
CA LYS A 270 -10.85 -22.68 5.62
C LYS A 270 -9.55 -22.50 4.81
N THR A 271 -9.70 -22.34 3.50
CA THR A 271 -8.56 -22.16 2.58
C THR A 271 -8.17 -20.69 2.50
N TRP A 272 -6.88 -20.41 2.62
CA TRP A 272 -6.25 -19.11 2.52
C TRP A 272 -5.15 -19.14 1.47
N ARG A 273 -4.90 -18.03 0.77
CA ARG A 273 -3.78 -17.88 -0.16
C ARG A 273 -2.72 -17.01 0.48
N PHE A 274 -1.57 -17.60 0.84
CA PHE A 274 -0.42 -16.84 1.33
C PHE A 274 0.41 -16.36 0.16
N VAL A 275 0.62 -15.03 0.07
CA VAL A 275 1.37 -14.38 -1.02
C VAL A 275 2.87 -14.29 -0.69
N ASP A 276 3.72 -14.31 -1.74
CA ASP A 276 5.19 -14.24 -1.65
C ASP A 276 5.83 -15.30 -0.74
N THR A 277 5.33 -16.53 -0.78
CA THR A 277 5.88 -17.62 0.05
C THR A 277 7.28 -18.04 -0.37
N ALA A 278 7.69 -17.82 -1.62
CA ALA A 278 9.05 -18.07 -2.10
C ALA A 278 10.09 -17.21 -1.39
N GLY A 279 9.77 -15.94 -1.14
CA GLY A 279 10.60 -15.04 -0.34
C GLY A 279 10.72 -15.44 1.13
N ILE A 280 9.65 -16.02 1.68
CA ILE A 280 9.64 -16.54 3.05
C ILE A 280 10.51 -17.81 3.17
N ARG A 281 10.53 -18.69 2.15
CA ARG A 281 11.27 -19.97 2.15
C ARG A 281 12.75 -19.85 1.79
N LYS A 282 13.10 -18.97 0.85
CA LYS A 282 14.50 -18.72 0.50
C LYS A 282 15.16 -17.97 1.67
N LYS A 283 15.97 -18.68 2.47
CA LYS A 283 16.89 -18.06 3.43
C LYS A 283 17.90 -17.25 2.64
N LEU A 284 17.69 -15.94 2.55
CA LEU A 284 18.71 -15.01 2.05
C LEU A 284 19.85 -15.01 3.08
N HIS A 285 20.88 -15.80 2.83
CA HIS A 285 22.10 -15.79 3.62
C HIS A 285 22.79 -14.44 3.45
N LYS A 286 22.99 -13.74 4.61
CA LYS A 286 23.98 -12.69 4.89
C LYS A 286 24.53 -11.92 3.67
N ALA A 287 23.70 -11.31 2.86
CA ALA A 287 24.14 -10.31 1.90
C ALA A 287 23.96 -8.92 2.54
N GLN A 288 24.94 -8.06 2.40
CA GLN A 288 24.78 -6.62 2.65
C GLN A 288 23.55 -6.15 1.86
N GLY A 289 22.58 -5.53 2.54
CA GLY A 289 21.32 -5.12 1.92
C GLY A 289 20.11 -6.03 2.24
N ALA A 290 20.25 -7.02 3.12
CA ALA A 290 19.15 -7.94 3.48
C ALA A 290 17.88 -7.21 3.97
N ASP A 291 18.03 -6.08 4.65
CA ASP A 291 16.89 -5.29 5.16
C ASP A 291 16.13 -4.58 4.04
N PHE A 292 16.82 -4.10 3.01
CA PHE A 292 16.22 -3.53 1.81
C PHE A 292 15.35 -4.56 1.06
N TYR A 293 15.90 -5.75 0.84
CA TYR A 293 15.16 -6.84 0.19
C TYR A 293 13.93 -7.27 0.99
N ALA A 294 14.08 -7.29 2.32
CA ALA A 294 12.97 -7.60 3.20
C ALA A 294 11.87 -6.53 3.12
N ALA A 295 12.23 -5.25 3.05
CA ALA A 295 11.28 -4.15 2.92
C ALA A 295 10.57 -4.16 1.56
N LEU A 296 11.31 -4.36 0.46
CA LEU A 296 10.75 -4.42 -0.89
C LEU A 296 9.76 -5.59 -1.04
N ARG A 297 10.14 -6.78 -0.59
CA ARG A 297 9.26 -7.95 -0.59
C ARG A 297 8.04 -7.76 0.30
N THR A 298 8.23 -7.15 1.46
CA THR A 298 7.10 -6.82 2.34
C THR A 298 6.13 -5.88 1.64
N ALA A 299 6.61 -4.84 0.97
CA ALA A 299 5.76 -3.92 0.21
C ALA A 299 5.01 -4.64 -0.92
N ALA A 300 5.68 -5.47 -1.71
CA ALA A 300 5.07 -6.23 -2.79
C ALA A 300 4.04 -7.26 -2.29
N ALA A 301 4.35 -7.97 -1.20
CA ALA A 301 3.40 -8.90 -0.58
C ALA A 301 2.15 -8.15 -0.09
N LEU A 302 2.32 -6.97 0.49
CA LEU A 302 1.21 -6.12 0.94
C LEU A 302 0.34 -5.65 -0.25
N GLU A 303 0.93 -5.23 -1.36
CA GLU A 303 0.17 -4.80 -2.55
C GLU A 303 -0.71 -5.93 -3.12
N ARG A 304 -0.24 -7.18 -3.04
CA ARG A 304 -0.95 -8.36 -3.55
C ARG A 304 -1.91 -9.01 -2.55
N SER A 305 -1.96 -8.54 -1.30
CA SER A 305 -2.77 -9.12 -0.24
C SER A 305 -4.00 -8.29 0.08
N GLU A 306 -4.92 -8.89 0.83
CA GLU A 306 -6.11 -8.25 1.40
C GLU A 306 -5.93 -8.02 2.91
N VAL A 307 -5.19 -8.91 3.56
CA VAL A 307 -4.87 -8.84 4.99
C VAL A 307 -3.40 -9.10 5.23
N ALA A 308 -2.79 -8.31 6.11
CA ALA A 308 -1.44 -8.48 6.58
C ALA A 308 -1.43 -9.09 7.98
N VAL A 309 -0.70 -10.20 8.15
CA VAL A 309 -0.38 -10.78 9.45
C VAL A 309 1.03 -10.33 9.84
N VAL A 310 1.13 -9.46 10.83
CA VAL A 310 2.41 -9.01 11.36
C VAL A 310 2.86 -9.97 12.44
N LEU A 311 3.96 -10.68 12.20
CA LEU A 311 4.50 -11.68 13.11
C LEU A 311 5.60 -11.11 13.99
N PHE A 312 5.44 -11.23 15.31
CA PHE A 312 6.40 -10.81 16.34
C PHE A 312 7.06 -12.01 17.00
N ASP A 313 8.33 -11.87 17.36
CA ASP A 313 9.05 -12.81 18.24
C ASP A 313 8.92 -12.33 19.68
N VAL A 314 8.07 -12.96 20.47
CA VAL A 314 7.79 -12.53 21.84
C VAL A 314 8.92 -12.78 22.84
N THR A 315 9.92 -13.55 22.46
CA THR A 315 11.12 -13.79 23.28
C THR A 315 12.07 -12.58 23.31
N GLN A 316 11.83 -11.60 22.40
CA GLN A 316 12.60 -10.37 22.29
C GLN A 316 11.70 -9.15 22.51
N PRO A 317 12.23 -8.01 22.96
CA PRO A 317 11.49 -6.78 23.03
C PRO A 317 10.98 -6.33 21.65
N ILE A 318 9.82 -5.65 21.64
CA ILE A 318 9.32 -4.98 20.43
C ILE A 318 10.34 -3.90 20.05
N SER A 319 10.82 -3.97 18.82
CA SER A 319 11.86 -3.07 18.32
C SER A 319 11.27 -2.02 17.35
N GLU A 320 12.05 -0.96 17.10
CA GLU A 320 11.70 0.02 16.07
C GLU A 320 11.46 -0.62 14.70
N ALA A 321 12.17 -1.71 14.37
CA ALA A 321 11.96 -2.44 13.11
C ALA A 321 10.58 -3.13 13.07
N ASP A 322 10.09 -3.64 14.22
CA ASP A 322 8.74 -4.20 14.30
C ASP A 322 7.68 -3.10 14.10
N VAL A 323 7.85 -1.95 14.75
CA VAL A 323 6.95 -0.80 14.60
C VAL A 323 6.92 -0.29 13.15
N ARG A 324 8.09 -0.24 12.48
CA ARG A 324 8.16 0.12 11.05
C ARG A 324 7.39 -0.86 10.15
N ILE A 325 7.46 -2.16 10.42
CA ILE A 325 6.72 -3.18 9.66
C ILE A 325 5.22 -3.03 9.88
N VAL A 326 4.77 -2.74 11.10
CA VAL A 326 3.36 -2.39 11.38
C VAL A 326 2.94 -1.16 10.58
N GLN A 327 3.78 -0.13 10.57
CA GLN A 327 3.52 1.10 9.83
C GLN A 327 3.38 0.85 8.31
N LEU A 328 4.23 -0.01 7.72
CA LEU A 328 4.10 -0.44 6.32
C LEU A 328 2.75 -1.12 6.05
N GLY A 329 2.30 -2.00 6.98
CA GLY A 329 0.98 -2.61 6.91
C GLY A 329 -0.16 -1.59 6.92
N LEU A 330 -0.07 -0.58 7.81
CA LEU A 330 -1.04 0.52 7.88
C LEU A 330 -1.09 1.36 6.60
N GLU A 331 0.09 1.74 6.09
CA GLU A 331 0.22 2.57 4.89
C GLU A 331 -0.25 1.87 3.63
N SER A 332 -0.15 0.54 3.59
CA SER A 332 -0.68 -0.25 2.47
C SER A 332 -2.21 -0.27 2.41
N GLY A 333 -2.90 0.14 3.50
CA GLY A 333 -4.35 0.12 3.60
C GLY A 333 -4.95 -1.29 3.70
N ARG A 334 -4.16 -2.31 3.99
CA ARG A 334 -4.64 -3.70 4.14
C ARG A 334 -5.24 -3.94 5.52
N ALA A 335 -6.15 -4.91 5.62
CA ALA A 335 -6.58 -5.39 6.93
C ALA A 335 -5.37 -5.90 7.73
N LEU A 336 -5.37 -5.77 9.04
CA LEU A 336 -4.21 -6.00 9.89
C LEU A 336 -4.53 -6.97 11.03
N VAL A 337 -3.68 -7.97 11.22
CA VAL A 337 -3.71 -8.89 12.35
C VAL A 337 -2.32 -8.94 12.98
N LEU A 338 -2.23 -8.84 14.32
CA LEU A 338 -0.98 -8.92 15.06
C LEU A 338 -0.82 -10.34 15.63
N ALA A 339 0.23 -11.06 15.21
CA ALA A 339 0.49 -12.44 15.63
C ALA A 339 1.76 -12.50 16.48
N PHE A 340 1.59 -12.84 17.75
CA PHE A 340 2.67 -12.96 18.74
C PHE A 340 3.13 -14.42 18.80
N ASN A 341 4.27 -14.69 18.12
CA ASN A 341 4.82 -16.03 17.94
C ASN A 341 5.83 -16.40 19.02
N LYS A 342 6.10 -17.70 19.17
CA LYS A 342 6.93 -18.33 20.20
C LYS A 342 6.33 -18.19 21.61
N TRP A 343 5.01 -18.14 21.68
CA TRP A 343 4.27 -18.01 22.95
C TRP A 343 4.54 -19.15 23.94
N ASP A 344 4.98 -20.29 23.44
CA ASP A 344 5.40 -21.46 24.22
C ASP A 344 6.71 -21.25 25.01
N SER A 345 7.50 -20.26 24.63
CA SER A 345 8.81 -19.94 25.21
C SER A 345 8.77 -18.79 26.20
N LEU A 346 7.57 -18.23 26.50
CA LEU A 346 7.41 -17.11 27.42
C LEU A 346 7.27 -17.59 28.86
N ASP A 347 8.06 -16.97 29.75
CA ASP A 347 7.83 -16.98 31.19
C ASP A 347 6.85 -15.85 31.60
N ASP A 348 6.43 -15.88 32.87
CA ASP A 348 5.45 -14.90 33.36
C ASP A 348 6.03 -13.49 33.47
N GLU A 349 7.35 -13.35 33.74
CA GLU A 349 8.02 -12.05 33.79
C GLU A 349 8.06 -11.40 32.41
N ARG A 350 8.51 -12.13 31.39
CA ARG A 350 8.54 -11.62 30.00
C ARG A 350 7.15 -11.31 29.49
N ARG A 351 6.12 -12.10 29.86
CA ARG A 351 4.73 -11.83 29.49
C ARG A 351 4.25 -10.48 30.03
N MET A 352 4.56 -10.16 31.27
CA MET A 352 4.20 -8.89 31.88
C MET A 352 4.90 -7.69 31.20
N TYR A 353 6.16 -7.84 30.77
CA TYR A 353 6.87 -6.82 30.02
C TYR A 353 6.30 -6.66 28.62
N LEU A 354 5.97 -7.76 27.95
CA LEU A 354 5.37 -7.74 26.61
C LEU A 354 4.05 -6.95 26.58
N GLU A 355 3.17 -7.14 27.56
CA GLU A 355 1.91 -6.37 27.62
C GLU A 355 2.17 -4.87 27.73
N LYS A 356 3.17 -4.45 28.52
CA LYS A 356 3.56 -3.03 28.61
C LYS A 356 4.13 -2.50 27.29
N GLU A 357 4.97 -3.29 26.60
CA GLU A 357 5.50 -2.94 25.29
C GLU A 357 4.38 -2.79 24.25
N ILE A 358 3.40 -3.70 24.27
CA ILE A 358 2.24 -3.62 23.37
C ILE A 358 1.42 -2.35 23.65
N GLU A 359 1.17 -2.03 24.92
CA GLU A 359 0.43 -0.83 25.31
C GLU A 359 1.15 0.47 24.92
N SER A 360 2.51 0.50 24.96
CA SER A 360 3.29 1.69 24.61
C SER A 360 3.57 1.79 23.11
N ASP A 361 4.11 0.72 22.51
CA ASP A 361 4.69 0.79 21.16
C ASP A 361 3.66 0.50 20.06
N LEU A 362 2.61 -0.27 20.38
CA LEU A 362 1.54 -0.63 19.46
C LEU A 362 0.19 0.03 19.78
N ALA A 363 0.16 1.05 20.64
CA ALA A 363 -1.05 1.80 21.00
C ALA A 363 -1.80 2.39 19.79
N HIS A 364 -1.08 2.69 18.71
CA HIS A 364 -1.64 3.25 17.48
C HIS A 364 -2.39 2.22 16.61
N VAL A 365 -2.27 0.92 16.94
CA VAL A 365 -2.93 -0.22 16.29
C VAL A 365 -3.66 -1.11 17.29
N ASP A 366 -4.11 -0.56 18.41
CA ASP A 366 -4.86 -1.24 19.48
C ASP A 366 -6.16 -1.91 18.98
N TRP A 367 -6.67 -1.43 17.86
CA TRP A 367 -7.84 -1.94 17.15
C TRP A 367 -7.56 -3.20 16.31
N ALA A 368 -6.30 -3.61 16.13
CA ALA A 368 -5.96 -4.80 15.36
C ALA A 368 -6.13 -6.07 16.22
N PRO A 369 -6.79 -7.13 15.72
CA PRO A 369 -6.90 -8.40 16.43
C PRO A 369 -5.54 -8.97 16.80
N ARG A 370 -5.43 -9.51 18.02
CA ARG A 370 -4.20 -10.12 18.54
C ARG A 370 -4.34 -11.63 18.61
N VAL A 371 -3.34 -12.34 18.08
CA VAL A 371 -3.28 -13.81 18.13
C VAL A 371 -1.96 -14.23 18.78
N ASN A 372 -2.05 -14.90 19.94
CA ASN A 372 -0.89 -15.47 20.63
C ASN A 372 -0.75 -16.92 20.16
N LEU A 373 0.34 -17.27 19.46
CA LEU A 373 0.53 -18.57 18.84
C LEU A 373 1.96 -19.10 18.96
N SER A 374 2.13 -20.39 18.67
CA SER A 374 3.45 -20.99 18.50
C SER A 374 3.52 -21.68 17.13
N ALA A 375 4.31 -21.12 16.23
CA ALA A 375 4.60 -21.71 14.93
C ALA A 375 5.36 -23.05 15.02
N LEU A 376 6.09 -23.26 16.11
CA LEU A 376 6.84 -24.50 16.36
C LEU A 376 5.89 -25.66 16.73
N THR A 377 5.04 -25.43 17.73
CA THR A 377 4.15 -26.48 18.26
C THR A 377 2.82 -26.56 17.49
N GLY A 378 2.40 -25.49 16.82
CA GLY A 378 1.10 -25.34 16.17
C GLY A 378 0.02 -24.84 17.14
N ARG A 379 0.37 -24.54 18.39
CA ARG A 379 -0.59 -24.07 19.40
C ARG A 379 -1.24 -22.77 18.97
N HIS A 380 -2.56 -22.72 19.02
CA HIS A 380 -3.43 -21.58 18.70
C HIS A 380 -3.33 -21.08 17.24
N LEU A 381 -2.84 -21.90 16.31
CA LEU A 381 -2.82 -21.58 14.89
C LEU A 381 -4.26 -21.40 14.34
N GLU A 382 -5.19 -22.18 14.85
CA GLU A 382 -6.62 -22.10 14.53
C GLU A 382 -7.24 -20.74 14.89
N LYS A 383 -6.70 -20.02 15.89
CA LYS A 383 -7.19 -18.70 16.29
C LYS A 383 -6.86 -17.60 15.27
N LEU A 384 -5.97 -17.90 14.32
CA LEU A 384 -5.66 -16.97 13.24
C LEU A 384 -6.88 -16.77 12.32
N VAL A 385 -7.68 -17.83 12.08
CA VAL A 385 -8.84 -17.79 11.20
C VAL A 385 -9.88 -16.75 11.66
N PRO A 386 -10.42 -16.79 12.88
CA PRO A 386 -11.41 -15.80 13.30
C PRO A 386 -10.82 -14.37 13.33
N ALA A 387 -9.53 -14.19 13.62
CA ALA A 387 -8.88 -12.89 13.57
C ALA A 387 -8.81 -12.33 12.14
N LEU A 388 -8.47 -13.18 11.16
CA LEU A 388 -8.49 -12.82 9.73
C LEU A 388 -9.89 -12.48 9.24
N GLU A 389 -10.91 -13.25 9.66
CA GLU A 389 -12.31 -13.03 9.27
C GLU A 389 -12.82 -11.68 9.79
N VAL A 390 -12.63 -11.39 11.06
CA VAL A 390 -13.02 -10.10 11.68
C VAL A 390 -12.34 -8.93 10.99
N ALA A 391 -11.03 -9.04 10.72
CA ALA A 391 -10.28 -7.98 10.07
C ALA A 391 -10.77 -7.74 8.62
N LEU A 392 -11.03 -8.81 7.86
CA LEU A 392 -11.51 -8.72 6.50
C LEU A 392 -12.97 -8.25 6.41
N GLU A 393 -13.85 -8.73 7.31
CA GLU A 393 -15.22 -8.23 7.39
C GLU A 393 -15.26 -6.72 7.63
N SER A 394 -14.40 -6.23 8.53
CA SER A 394 -14.26 -4.80 8.80
C SER A 394 -13.69 -4.04 7.60
N TRP A 395 -12.76 -4.66 6.86
CA TRP A 395 -12.13 -4.07 5.68
C TRP A 395 -13.10 -3.95 4.50
N ASP A 396 -14.02 -4.91 4.37
CA ASP A 396 -15.09 -4.93 3.35
C ASP A 396 -16.31 -4.07 3.74
N LYS A 397 -16.38 -3.61 5.00
CA LYS A 397 -17.58 -2.97 5.56
C LYS A 397 -17.93 -1.65 4.87
N ARG A 398 -19.20 -1.54 4.47
CA ARG A 398 -19.81 -0.29 4.04
C ARG A 398 -20.78 0.23 5.10
N VAL A 399 -20.70 1.51 5.38
CA VAL A 399 -21.63 2.25 6.23
C VAL A 399 -22.55 3.05 5.32
N PRO A 400 -23.88 2.83 5.37
CA PRO A 400 -24.84 3.61 4.59
C PRO A 400 -24.69 5.11 4.88
N THR A 401 -24.77 5.95 3.85
CA THR A 401 -24.56 7.38 3.96
C THR A 401 -25.52 8.05 4.95
N GLY A 402 -26.78 7.61 5.00
CA GLY A 402 -27.74 8.09 5.98
C GLY A 402 -27.25 7.88 7.41
N LYS A 403 -26.78 6.66 7.74
CA LYS A 403 -26.25 6.33 9.07
C LYS A 403 -24.98 7.12 9.39
N PHE A 404 -24.09 7.28 8.40
CA PHE A 404 -22.86 8.03 8.59
C PHE A 404 -23.15 9.52 8.87
N ASN A 405 -24.09 10.15 8.16
CA ASN A 405 -24.45 11.54 8.40
C ASN A 405 -25.20 11.73 9.72
N ALA A 406 -26.07 10.82 10.13
CA ALA A 406 -26.69 10.83 11.45
C ALA A 406 -25.62 10.79 12.56
N PHE A 407 -24.65 9.90 12.44
CA PHE A 407 -23.49 9.80 13.32
C PHE A 407 -22.66 11.11 13.37
N LEU A 408 -22.38 11.72 12.22
CA LEU A 408 -21.64 13.00 12.17
C LEU A 408 -22.40 14.13 12.86
N GLN A 409 -23.74 14.19 12.71
CA GLN A 409 -24.59 15.16 13.39
C GLN A 409 -24.57 14.95 14.90
N GLU A 410 -24.68 13.70 15.38
CA GLU A 410 -24.60 13.36 16.80
C GLU A 410 -23.26 13.77 17.42
N ILE A 411 -22.14 13.45 16.73
CA ILE A 411 -20.80 13.86 17.17
C ILE A 411 -20.70 15.38 17.23
N GLN A 412 -21.18 16.09 16.22
CA GLN A 412 -21.07 17.55 16.16
C GLN A 412 -21.95 18.23 17.23
N ALA A 413 -23.09 17.63 17.58
CA ALA A 413 -23.96 18.12 18.63
C ALA A 413 -23.38 17.88 20.02
N SER A 414 -22.81 16.70 20.27
CA SER A 414 -22.26 16.31 21.59
C SER A 414 -20.86 16.86 21.84
N ASN A 415 -20.03 16.93 20.80
CA ASN A 415 -18.62 17.37 20.87
C ASN A 415 -18.28 18.26 19.66
N PRO A 416 -18.72 19.52 19.65
CA PRO A 416 -18.44 20.42 18.54
C PRO A 416 -16.95 20.73 18.43
N HIS A 417 -16.48 21.00 17.19
CA HIS A 417 -15.09 21.39 16.97
C HIS A 417 -14.73 22.66 17.75
N PRO A 418 -13.54 22.75 18.37
CA PRO A 418 -13.12 23.96 19.08
C PRO A 418 -13.12 25.22 18.19
N ILE A 419 -13.45 26.34 18.78
CA ILE A 419 -13.40 27.64 18.10
C ILE A 419 -11.94 28.06 17.94
N ARG A 420 -11.51 28.39 16.73
CA ARG A 420 -10.18 28.90 16.40
C ARG A 420 -10.29 30.11 15.48
N GLY A 421 -9.55 31.17 15.80
CA GLY A 421 -9.59 32.41 14.98
C GLY A 421 -11.00 33.01 14.84
N GLY A 422 -11.87 32.85 15.84
CA GLY A 422 -13.23 33.35 15.81
C GLY A 422 -14.21 32.57 14.93
N LYS A 423 -13.79 31.48 14.31
CA LYS A 423 -14.63 30.59 13.48
C LYS A 423 -14.67 29.19 14.07
N GLN A 424 -15.84 28.56 14.04
CA GLN A 424 -16.03 27.15 14.40
C GLN A 424 -16.33 26.37 13.13
N PRO A 425 -15.43 25.46 12.70
CA PRO A 425 -15.71 24.58 11.58
C PRO A 425 -16.95 23.72 11.84
N ARG A 426 -17.80 23.60 10.84
CA ARG A 426 -19.00 22.75 10.89
C ARG A 426 -18.89 21.68 9.82
N ILE A 427 -19.25 20.46 10.19
CA ILE A 427 -19.40 19.36 9.24
C ILE A 427 -20.73 19.56 8.52
N LEU A 428 -20.69 19.54 7.20
CA LEU A 428 -21.84 19.73 6.32
C LEU A 428 -22.45 18.39 5.93
N PHE A 429 -21.58 17.48 5.46
CA PHE A 429 -21.97 16.18 4.93
C PHE A 429 -20.76 15.23 4.96
N GLY A 430 -21.02 13.93 4.89
CA GLY A 430 -19.97 12.92 4.75
C GLY A 430 -20.44 11.71 3.98
N THR A 431 -19.50 11.07 3.29
CA THR A 431 -19.73 9.82 2.54
C THR A 431 -18.56 8.86 2.71
N GLN A 432 -18.80 7.56 2.54
CA GLN A 432 -17.75 6.56 2.44
C GLN A 432 -17.34 6.38 0.98
N ALA A 433 -16.21 7.00 0.61
CA ALA A 433 -15.69 7.00 -0.75
C ALA A 433 -15.15 5.61 -1.20
N ALA A 434 -14.64 4.80 -0.25
CA ALA A 434 -14.16 3.45 -0.53
C ALA A 434 -14.38 2.52 0.66
N ALA A 435 -14.48 1.21 0.40
CA ALA A 435 -14.59 0.18 1.44
C ALA A 435 -13.23 -0.49 1.75
N ARG A 436 -12.32 -0.57 0.79
CA ARG A 436 -11.09 -1.39 0.84
C ARG A 436 -9.82 -0.57 0.59
N PRO A 437 -9.25 0.12 1.58
CA PRO A 437 -9.69 0.27 2.97
C PRO A 437 -10.90 1.22 3.11
N PRO A 438 -11.61 1.17 4.26
CA PRO A 438 -12.67 2.12 4.55
C PRO A 438 -12.16 3.56 4.55
N LYS A 439 -12.55 4.32 3.52
CA LYS A 439 -12.18 5.73 3.33
C LYS A 439 -13.41 6.61 3.39
N PHE A 440 -13.45 7.47 4.38
CA PHE A 440 -14.53 8.42 4.57
C PHE A 440 -14.09 9.81 4.14
N VAL A 441 -14.97 10.56 3.50
CA VAL A 441 -14.75 11.96 3.14
C VAL A 441 -15.80 12.81 3.82
N VAL A 442 -15.35 13.87 4.49
CA VAL A 442 -16.20 14.80 5.21
C VAL A 442 -16.06 16.19 4.60
N PHE A 443 -17.18 16.79 4.21
CA PHE A 443 -17.25 18.17 3.76
C PHE A 443 -17.49 19.09 4.96
N SER A 444 -16.69 20.15 5.08
CA SER A 444 -16.75 21.07 6.22
C SER A 444 -16.57 22.53 5.81
N THR A 445 -17.04 23.44 6.64
CA THR A 445 -16.90 24.90 6.42
C THR A 445 -15.52 25.45 6.78
N GLY A 446 -14.63 24.60 7.30
CA GLY A 446 -13.28 24.98 7.69
C GLY A 446 -12.43 23.76 8.02
N PHE A 447 -11.14 23.97 8.23
CA PHE A 447 -10.18 22.91 8.50
C PHE A 447 -10.50 22.20 9.83
N LEU A 448 -10.57 20.87 9.79
CA LEU A 448 -10.69 20.03 10.99
C LEU A 448 -9.30 19.62 11.48
N GLU A 449 -8.97 19.98 12.71
CA GLU A 449 -7.66 19.65 13.30
C GLU A 449 -7.41 18.13 13.40
N ALA A 450 -6.13 17.75 13.37
CA ALA A 450 -5.73 16.34 13.46
C ALA A 450 -6.28 15.64 14.71
N GLY A 451 -6.38 16.34 15.84
CA GLY A 451 -6.99 15.82 17.06
C GLY A 451 -8.46 15.48 16.91
N TYR A 452 -9.22 16.38 16.25
CA TYR A 452 -10.65 16.17 16.02
C TYR A 452 -10.91 15.08 14.98
N ARG A 453 -10.07 14.98 13.93
CA ARG A 453 -10.14 13.89 12.96
C ARG A 453 -9.89 12.52 13.62
N ARG A 454 -8.88 12.42 14.50
CA ARG A 454 -8.64 11.19 15.29
C ARG A 454 -9.81 10.85 16.21
N PHE A 455 -10.44 11.86 16.81
CA PHE A 455 -11.65 11.68 17.62
C PHE A 455 -12.80 11.10 16.79
N ILE A 456 -13.07 11.62 15.58
CA ILE A 456 -14.10 11.11 14.67
C ILE A 456 -13.79 9.64 14.32
N ILE A 457 -12.55 9.32 13.94
CA ILE A 457 -12.14 7.93 13.60
C ILE A 457 -12.35 6.99 14.79
N ARG A 458 -11.96 7.41 16.00
CA ARG A 458 -12.18 6.62 17.21
C ARG A 458 -13.66 6.35 17.44
N LYS A 459 -14.50 7.37 17.33
CA LYS A 459 -15.96 7.25 17.50
C LYS A 459 -16.59 6.38 16.38
N LEU A 460 -16.08 6.46 15.17
CA LEU A 460 -16.48 5.61 14.06
C LEU A 460 -16.21 4.12 14.37
N ARG A 461 -15.03 3.82 14.94
CA ARG A 461 -14.67 2.47 15.40
C ARG A 461 -15.57 2.00 16.54
N GLU A 462 -15.83 2.86 17.52
CA GLU A 462 -16.72 2.53 18.64
C GLU A 462 -18.15 2.22 18.19
N THR A 463 -18.65 2.93 17.16
CA THR A 463 -20.04 2.79 16.69
C THR A 463 -20.22 1.64 15.67
N TYR A 464 -19.29 1.52 14.72
CA TYR A 464 -19.44 0.59 13.60
C TYR A 464 -18.47 -0.61 13.65
N GLY A 465 -17.54 -0.65 14.59
CA GLY A 465 -16.51 -1.67 14.69
C GLY A 465 -15.24 -1.26 13.93
N PHE A 466 -14.94 -1.85 12.79
CA PHE A 466 -13.69 -1.70 12.04
C PHE A 466 -12.47 -2.30 12.76
N GLU A 467 -12.68 -3.36 13.53
CA GLU A 467 -11.59 -4.12 14.13
C GLU A 467 -10.73 -4.76 13.03
N GLY A 468 -9.42 -4.60 13.11
CA GLY A 468 -8.48 -5.14 12.12
C GLY A 468 -8.42 -4.39 10.79
N SER A 469 -9.15 -3.28 10.61
CA SER A 469 -9.10 -2.49 9.39
C SER A 469 -8.59 -1.08 9.63
N PRO A 470 -7.64 -0.55 8.84
CA PRO A 470 -7.34 0.87 8.84
C PRO A 470 -8.57 1.65 8.36
N VAL A 471 -8.80 2.83 8.97
CA VAL A 471 -9.88 3.74 8.57
C VAL A 471 -9.26 5.08 8.21
N GLU A 472 -9.55 5.57 7.01
CA GLU A 472 -9.09 6.86 6.53
C GLU A 472 -10.20 7.91 6.60
N LEU A 473 -9.84 9.15 6.99
CA LEU A 473 -10.77 10.28 7.03
C LEU A 473 -10.17 11.47 6.28
N GLY A 474 -10.68 11.72 5.08
CA GLY A 474 -10.42 12.91 4.31
C GLY A 474 -11.33 14.07 4.72
N VAL A 475 -10.83 15.30 4.65
CA VAL A 475 -11.64 16.51 4.92
C VAL A 475 -11.52 17.43 3.72
N ARG A 476 -12.68 17.79 3.13
CA ARG A 476 -12.79 18.75 2.06
C ARG A 476 -13.44 20.04 2.60
N VAL A 477 -12.66 21.11 2.62
CA VAL A 477 -13.16 22.42 3.06
C VAL A 477 -13.85 23.09 1.89
N ARG A 478 -15.10 23.55 2.10
CA ARG A 478 -15.91 24.23 1.08
C ARG A 478 -16.42 25.57 1.59
N GLU A 479 -16.25 26.58 0.76
CA GLU A 479 -16.77 27.92 1.04
C GLU A 479 -18.19 28.06 0.48
N ARG A 480 -19.03 28.81 1.20
CA ARG A 480 -20.38 29.09 0.74
C ARG A 480 -20.33 30.03 -0.47
N ARG A 481 -21.08 29.73 -1.53
CA ARG A 481 -21.20 30.58 -2.72
C ARG A 481 -21.64 31.97 -2.30
N LYS A 482 -20.91 33.01 -2.70
CA LYS A 482 -21.33 34.40 -2.50
C LYS A 482 -22.61 34.61 -3.31
N ARG A 483 -23.73 34.79 -2.64
CA ARG A 483 -24.95 35.28 -3.33
C ARG A 483 -24.60 36.62 -3.97
N LEU A 484 -24.54 36.67 -5.30
CA LEU A 484 -24.51 37.92 -6.05
C LEU A 484 -25.79 38.67 -5.65
N ARG A 485 -25.60 39.82 -4.97
CA ARG A 485 -26.67 40.74 -4.68
C ARG A 485 -27.05 41.50 -5.93
#